data_76eaa046ec31cf049b65d6bdb2ae27a5
#
_entry.id   76eaa046ec31cf049b65d6bdb2ae27a5
#
_cell.length_a   1.000
_cell.length_b   1.000
_cell.length_c   1.000
_cell.angle_alpha   90.00
_cell.angle_beta   90.00
_cell.angle_gamma   90.00
#
_symmetry.space_group_name_H-M   'P 1'
#
loop_
_entity.id
_entity.type
_entity.pdbx_description
1 polymer ?
#
loop_
_entity_poly.entity_id
_entity_poly.type
_entity_poly.pdbx_seq_one_letter_code
_entity_poly.pdbx_strand_id
1 'polypeptide(L)'
;MTGTVLVIHTDGAARGNPGPAGAGWVVETMEGELVTEGCAYLGEMTNNQAEYEALLLALDAVDPGPDTYLEVHADSELMVRQLNGQYRVKHADLRPRYEAASRALARAARARVLHVPREDNAHADELANRAIDMHFEASREQGGQTVAGGP
;
A
#
# COMPACT_ATOMS: atom_id res chain seq x y z
N MET A 1 4.08 -4.11 30.29
CA MET A 1 3.34 -4.09 29.03
C MET A 1 4.27 -4.25 27.87
N THR A 2 4.01 -5.21 27.06
CA THR A 2 4.94 -5.64 26.02
C THR A 2 4.36 -5.52 24.62
N GLY A 3 3.68 -4.42 24.35
CA GLY A 3 3.12 -4.22 23.02
C GLY A 3 4.16 -3.71 22.04
N THR A 4 4.03 -4.09 20.79
CA THR A 4 4.86 -3.60 19.69
C THR A 4 4.12 -2.48 18.98
N VAL A 5 4.74 -1.30 18.89
CA VAL A 5 4.17 -0.15 18.18
C VAL A 5 4.87 -0.01 16.84
N LEU A 6 4.09 -0.04 15.77
CA LEU A 6 4.60 0.07 14.41
C LEU A 6 3.91 1.21 13.68
N VAL A 7 4.70 2.00 12.96
CA VAL A 7 4.22 3.06 12.09
C VAL A 7 4.33 2.57 10.65
N ILE A 8 3.23 2.57 9.93
CA ILE A 8 3.16 2.07 8.56
C ILE A 8 2.86 3.24 7.63
N HIS A 9 3.68 3.38 6.58
CA HIS A 9 3.44 4.34 5.51
C HIS A 9 3.10 3.55 4.26
N THR A 10 1.97 3.87 3.62
CA THR A 10 1.54 3.16 2.41
C THR A 10 1.20 4.13 1.30
N ASP A 11 1.45 3.73 0.06
CA ASP A 11 1.04 4.47 -1.11
C ASP A 11 0.73 3.52 -2.26
N GLY A 12 -0.37 3.78 -2.94
CA GLY A 12 -0.73 3.10 -4.17
C GLY A 12 -0.80 4.13 -5.28
N ALA A 13 -0.22 3.83 -6.42
CA ALA A 13 -0.17 4.74 -7.56
C ALA A 13 -0.62 4.01 -8.83
N ALA A 14 -1.44 4.68 -9.64
CA ALA A 14 -1.83 4.17 -10.95
C ALA A 14 -1.48 5.21 -12.01
N ARG A 15 -0.84 4.77 -13.07
CA ARG A 15 -0.49 5.63 -14.22
C ARG A 15 -1.60 5.56 -15.23
N GLY A 16 -2.63 6.36 -15.01
CA GLY A 16 -3.94 6.29 -15.64
C GLY A 16 -4.95 5.78 -14.63
N ASN A 17 -6.22 6.04 -14.84
CA ASN A 17 -7.25 5.69 -13.86
C ASN A 17 -8.46 5.05 -14.55
N PRO A 18 -8.43 3.72 -14.82
CA PRO A 18 -7.39 2.76 -14.44
C PRO A 18 -6.14 2.80 -15.30
N GLY A 19 -5.08 2.20 -14.78
CA GLY A 19 -3.82 2.06 -15.49
C GLY A 19 -2.86 1.18 -14.72
N PRO A 20 -1.63 1.01 -15.25
CA PRO A 20 -0.60 0.25 -14.55
C PRO A 20 -0.36 0.81 -13.16
N ALA A 21 -0.42 -0.05 -12.16
CA ALA A 21 -0.41 0.38 -10.76
C ALA A 21 0.66 -0.32 -9.95
N GLY A 22 1.13 0.38 -8.92
CA GLY A 22 2.11 -0.13 -7.98
C GLY A 22 1.74 0.20 -6.55
N ALA A 23 2.27 -0.59 -5.65
CA ALA A 23 2.13 -0.39 -4.21
C ALA A 23 3.50 -0.21 -3.58
N GLY A 24 3.58 0.65 -2.58
CA GLY A 24 4.76 0.81 -1.76
C GLY A 24 4.39 0.90 -0.29
N TRP A 25 5.23 0.34 0.57
CA TRP A 25 5.01 0.42 2.01
C TRP A 25 6.33 0.46 2.76
N VAL A 26 6.30 1.16 3.88
CA VAL A 26 7.43 1.30 4.81
C VAL A 26 6.90 1.07 6.20
N VAL A 27 7.54 0.21 6.96
CA VAL A 27 7.18 -0.08 8.35
C VAL A 27 8.34 0.31 9.24
N GLU A 28 8.06 1.16 10.22
CA GLU A 28 9.06 1.72 11.12
C GLU A 28 8.63 1.54 12.58
N THR A 29 9.61 1.65 13.48
CA THR A 29 9.31 1.79 14.91
C THR A 29 8.85 3.23 15.18
N MET A 30 8.36 3.48 16.38
CA MET A 30 8.02 4.85 16.80
C MET A 30 9.21 5.80 16.77
N GLU A 31 10.42 5.27 16.90
CA GLU A 31 11.66 6.06 16.86
C GLU A 31 12.17 6.28 15.45
N GLY A 32 11.45 5.73 14.44
CA GLY A 32 11.81 5.91 13.04
C GLY A 32 12.80 4.88 12.50
N GLU A 33 13.06 3.81 13.23
CA GLU A 33 13.93 2.75 12.73
C GLU A 33 13.16 1.88 11.74
N LEU A 34 13.77 1.58 10.61
CA LEU A 34 13.17 0.74 9.58
C LEU A 34 13.04 -0.71 10.05
N VAL A 35 11.81 -1.23 10.02
CA VAL A 35 11.52 -2.63 10.31
C VAL A 35 11.50 -3.43 9.01
N THR A 36 10.71 -2.98 8.04
CA THR A 36 10.65 -3.59 6.72
C THR A 36 10.07 -2.59 5.73
N GLU A 37 10.33 -2.83 4.46
CA GLU A 37 9.71 -2.06 3.40
C GLU A 37 9.54 -2.96 2.17
N GLY A 38 8.68 -2.56 1.26
CA GLY A 38 8.49 -3.33 0.05
C GLY A 38 7.71 -2.58 -0.99
N CYS A 39 7.66 -3.16 -2.17
CA CYS A 39 6.86 -2.65 -3.27
C CYS A 39 6.38 -3.82 -4.13
N ALA A 40 5.30 -3.59 -4.87
CA ALA A 40 4.73 -4.63 -5.74
C ALA A 40 4.04 -3.98 -6.92
N TYR A 41 4.21 -4.59 -8.10
CA TYR A 41 3.41 -4.24 -9.26
C TYR A 41 2.04 -4.89 -9.13
N LEU A 42 0.97 -4.11 -9.34
CA LEU A 42 -0.40 -4.56 -9.07
C LEU A 42 -1.21 -4.90 -10.32
N GLY A 43 -0.64 -4.69 -11.51
CA GLY A 43 -1.41 -4.79 -12.74
C GLY A 43 -2.23 -3.53 -12.97
N GLU A 44 -3.30 -3.62 -13.74
CA GLU A 44 -4.16 -2.48 -14.03
C GLU A 44 -5.20 -2.28 -12.93
N MET A 45 -5.22 -1.10 -12.35
CA MET A 45 -6.14 -0.72 -11.28
C MET A 45 -6.45 0.76 -11.33
N THR A 46 -7.50 1.16 -10.62
CA THR A 46 -7.74 2.57 -10.32
C THR A 46 -6.82 3.00 -9.17
N ASN A 47 -6.63 4.30 -9.01
CA ASN A 47 -5.86 4.84 -7.88
C ASN A 47 -6.42 4.35 -6.54
N ASN A 48 -7.73 4.37 -6.36
CA ASN A 48 -8.35 3.95 -5.10
C ASN A 48 -8.12 2.47 -4.81
N GLN A 49 -8.19 1.62 -5.83
CA GLN A 49 -7.89 0.20 -5.68
C GLN A 49 -6.43 -0.01 -5.27
N ALA A 50 -5.51 0.71 -5.92
CA ALA A 50 -4.08 0.61 -5.62
C ALA A 50 -3.77 1.04 -4.19
N GLU A 51 -4.43 2.08 -3.69
CA GLU A 51 -4.24 2.54 -2.32
C GLU A 51 -4.65 1.46 -1.31
N TYR A 52 -5.79 0.81 -1.54
CA TYR A 52 -6.21 -0.29 -0.67
C TYR A 52 -5.27 -1.49 -0.76
N GLU A 53 -4.80 -1.82 -1.97
CA GLU A 53 -3.88 -2.94 -2.14
C GLU A 53 -2.55 -2.69 -1.42
N ALA A 54 -2.05 -1.47 -1.46
CA ALA A 54 -0.82 -1.11 -0.75
C ALA A 54 -0.98 -1.34 0.76
N LEU A 55 -2.12 -0.92 1.32
CA LEU A 55 -2.40 -1.14 2.73
C LEU A 55 -2.51 -2.64 3.06
N LEU A 56 -3.19 -3.41 2.22
CA LEU A 56 -3.33 -4.85 2.43
C LEU A 56 -1.98 -5.55 2.42
N LEU A 57 -1.10 -5.18 1.49
CA LEU A 57 0.24 -5.76 1.43
C LEU A 57 1.08 -5.39 2.65
N ALA A 58 0.97 -4.15 3.10
CA ALA A 58 1.66 -3.71 4.31
C ALA A 58 1.18 -4.48 5.54
N LEU A 59 -0.14 -4.64 5.68
CA LEU A 59 -0.73 -5.37 6.80
C LEU A 59 -0.36 -6.85 6.76
N ASP A 60 -0.27 -7.43 5.57
CA ASP A 60 0.18 -8.80 5.39
C ASP A 60 1.64 -8.95 5.84
N ALA A 61 2.49 -8.01 5.50
CA ALA A 61 3.90 -8.02 5.90
C ALA A 61 4.08 -7.89 7.41
N VAL A 62 3.24 -7.09 8.06
CA VAL A 62 3.28 -6.88 9.51
C VAL A 62 2.64 -8.04 10.26
N ASP A 63 1.58 -8.61 9.71
CA ASP A 63 0.78 -9.66 10.34
C ASP A 63 0.38 -9.28 11.78
N PRO A 64 -0.48 -8.26 11.94
CA PRO A 64 -0.81 -7.75 13.27
C PRO A 64 -1.52 -8.76 14.13
N GLY A 65 -1.25 -8.71 15.42
CA GLY A 65 -1.87 -9.56 16.42
C GLY A 65 -2.26 -8.77 17.67
N PRO A 66 -2.72 -9.48 18.73
CA PRO A 66 -3.28 -8.82 19.91
C PRO A 66 -2.30 -7.95 20.70
N ASP A 67 -1.01 -8.06 20.42
CA ASP A 67 0.01 -7.21 21.06
C ASP A 67 0.55 -6.13 20.12
N THR A 68 -0.04 -5.98 18.94
CA THR A 68 0.41 -5.00 17.95
C THR A 68 -0.40 -3.72 18.05
N TYR A 69 0.28 -2.58 18.07
CA TYR A 69 -0.32 -1.26 17.99
C TYR A 69 0.12 -0.62 16.67
N LEU A 70 -0.86 -0.27 15.83
CA LEU A 70 -0.57 0.25 14.49
C LEU A 70 -0.93 1.72 14.37
N GLU A 71 -0.05 2.47 13.72
CA GLU A 71 -0.37 3.80 13.24
C GLU A 71 -0.09 3.80 11.73
N VAL A 72 -1.15 3.91 10.95
CA VAL A 72 -1.07 3.85 9.48
C VAL A 72 -1.15 5.26 8.92
N HIS A 73 -0.15 5.64 8.14
CA HIS A 73 -0.10 6.93 7.44
C HIS A 73 -0.33 6.70 5.95
N ALA A 74 -1.32 7.39 5.39
CA ALA A 74 -1.64 7.29 3.98
C ALA A 74 -2.05 8.66 3.46
N ASP A 75 -1.76 8.93 2.19
CA ASP A 75 -2.14 10.20 1.57
C ASP A 75 -3.45 10.14 0.80
N SER A 76 -4.13 9.00 0.81
CA SER A 76 -5.48 8.86 0.25
C SER A 76 -6.52 9.28 1.27
N GLU A 77 -7.05 10.48 1.13
CA GLU A 77 -8.09 10.97 2.03
C GLU A 77 -9.33 10.09 1.99
N LEU A 78 -9.73 9.64 0.79
CA LEU A 78 -10.90 8.77 0.64
C LEU A 78 -10.75 7.49 1.46
N MET A 79 -9.65 6.78 1.28
CA MET A 79 -9.41 5.52 2.00
C MET A 79 -9.37 5.74 3.51
N VAL A 80 -8.66 6.76 3.96
CA VAL A 80 -8.54 7.06 5.39
C VAL A 80 -9.92 7.34 5.99
N ARG A 81 -10.73 8.15 5.32
CA ARG A 81 -12.08 8.48 5.82
C ARG A 81 -13.02 7.28 5.77
N GLN A 82 -12.87 6.42 4.77
CA GLN A 82 -13.66 5.18 4.72
C GLN A 82 -13.30 4.24 5.88
N LEU A 83 -12.01 4.05 6.13
CA LEU A 83 -11.55 3.18 7.21
C LEU A 83 -11.91 3.71 8.60
N ASN A 84 -12.00 5.03 8.72
CA ASN A 84 -12.40 5.67 9.98
C ASN A 84 -13.93 5.79 10.15
N GLY A 85 -14.70 5.26 9.19
CA GLY A 85 -16.15 5.27 9.26
C GLY A 85 -16.79 6.61 8.93
N GLN A 86 -16.03 7.56 8.41
CA GLN A 86 -16.52 8.90 8.07
C GLN A 86 -17.19 8.95 6.70
N TYR A 87 -16.72 8.09 5.76
CA TYR A 87 -17.29 7.98 4.43
C TYR A 87 -17.77 6.56 4.19
N ARG A 88 -18.90 6.44 3.50
CA ARG A 88 -19.42 5.13 3.09
C ARG A 88 -18.66 4.63 1.86
N VAL A 89 -18.43 3.32 1.81
CA VAL A 89 -17.83 2.69 0.63
C VAL A 89 -18.95 2.39 -0.36
N LYS A 90 -19.08 3.23 -1.39
CA LYS A 90 -20.17 3.15 -2.36
C LYS A 90 -19.85 2.26 -3.56
N HIS A 91 -18.57 2.16 -3.92
CA HIS A 91 -18.16 1.39 -5.09
C HIS A 91 -17.99 -0.08 -4.74
N ALA A 92 -18.67 -0.94 -5.49
CA ALA A 92 -18.63 -2.38 -5.25
C ALA A 92 -17.22 -2.97 -5.44
N ASP A 93 -16.42 -2.35 -6.30
CA ASP A 93 -15.04 -2.81 -6.55
C ASP A 93 -14.07 -2.46 -5.42
N LEU A 94 -14.42 -1.52 -4.54
CA LEU A 94 -13.61 -1.20 -3.36
C LEU A 94 -14.06 -1.98 -2.11
N ARG A 95 -15.31 -2.42 -2.08
CA ARG A 95 -15.87 -3.02 -0.88
C ARG A 95 -15.11 -4.24 -0.37
N PRO A 96 -14.72 -5.21 -1.20
CA PRO A 96 -13.97 -6.36 -0.69
C PRO A 96 -12.62 -5.96 -0.10
N ARG A 97 -11.95 -4.97 -0.70
CA ARG A 97 -10.67 -4.47 -0.20
C ARG A 97 -10.84 -3.74 1.12
N TYR A 98 -11.88 -2.91 1.23
CA TYR A 98 -12.22 -2.22 2.46
C TYR A 98 -12.49 -3.22 3.59
N GLU A 99 -13.28 -4.24 3.32
CA GLU A 99 -13.62 -5.25 4.33
C GLU A 99 -12.38 -6.03 4.76
N ALA A 100 -11.51 -6.40 3.81
CA ALA A 100 -10.27 -7.12 4.12
C ALA A 100 -9.34 -6.24 4.98
N ALA A 101 -9.19 -4.96 4.63
CA ALA A 101 -8.36 -4.04 5.40
C ALA A 101 -8.92 -3.83 6.80
N SER A 102 -10.22 -3.66 6.92
CA SER A 102 -10.88 -3.49 8.22
C SER A 102 -10.67 -4.71 9.12
N ARG A 103 -10.79 -5.91 8.57
CA ARG A 103 -10.56 -7.14 9.32
C ARG A 103 -9.10 -7.26 9.77
N ALA A 104 -8.17 -6.92 8.90
CA ALA A 104 -6.74 -6.99 9.23
C ALA A 104 -6.38 -5.99 10.33
N LEU A 105 -6.89 -4.77 10.22
CA LEU A 105 -6.67 -3.73 11.25
C LEU A 105 -7.26 -4.14 12.58
N ALA A 106 -8.42 -4.81 12.57
CA ALA A 106 -9.09 -5.25 13.79
C ALA A 106 -8.33 -6.36 14.53
N ARG A 107 -7.38 -7.02 13.89
CA ARG A 107 -6.54 -8.03 14.54
C ARG A 107 -5.53 -7.41 15.49
N ALA A 108 -5.19 -6.14 15.30
CA ALA A 108 -4.28 -5.42 16.18
C ALA A 108 -4.98 -5.06 17.50
N ALA A 109 -4.19 -4.87 18.55
CA ALA A 109 -4.70 -4.36 19.82
C ALA A 109 -5.35 -2.99 19.63
N ARG A 110 -4.75 -2.18 18.78
CA ARG A 110 -5.26 -0.86 18.41
C ARG A 110 -4.67 -0.46 17.06
N ALA A 111 -5.49 0.16 16.23
CA ALA A 111 -5.04 0.68 14.95
C ALA A 111 -5.61 2.08 14.74
N ARG A 112 -4.74 3.00 14.32
CA ARG A 112 -5.13 4.35 13.95
C ARG A 112 -4.76 4.55 12.49
N VAL A 113 -5.65 5.11 11.70
CA VAL A 113 -5.39 5.41 10.29
C VAL A 113 -5.46 6.92 10.13
N LEU A 114 -4.36 7.51 9.69
CA LEU A 114 -4.18 8.96 9.63
C LEU A 114 -3.90 9.40 8.20
N HIS A 115 -4.55 10.49 7.79
CA HIS A 115 -4.26 11.14 6.52
C HIS A 115 -3.05 12.05 6.70
N VAL A 116 -2.05 11.88 5.82
CA VAL A 116 -0.85 12.72 5.81
C VAL A 116 -0.70 13.37 4.44
N PRO A 117 -0.04 14.54 4.36
CA PRO A 117 0.24 15.15 3.07
C PRO A 117 1.16 14.25 2.24
N ARG A 118 1.08 14.40 0.92
CA ARG A 118 1.86 13.59 -0.01
C ARG A 118 3.36 13.70 0.25
N GLU A 119 3.84 14.91 0.54
CA GLU A 119 5.26 15.16 0.83
C GLU A 119 5.76 14.42 2.07
N ASP A 120 4.86 14.07 2.98
CA ASP A 120 5.20 13.30 4.18
C ASP A 120 5.10 11.79 3.94
N ASN A 121 4.77 11.40 2.71
CA ASN A 121 4.62 9.99 2.30
C ASN A 121 5.55 9.66 1.12
N ALA A 122 6.61 10.42 0.95
CA ALA A 122 7.46 10.36 -0.23
C ALA A 122 8.16 9.01 -0.41
N HIS A 123 8.57 8.38 0.67
CA HIS A 123 9.27 7.09 0.58
C HIS A 123 8.36 5.98 0.05
N ALA A 124 7.13 5.89 0.56
CA ALA A 124 6.16 4.92 0.07
C ALA A 124 5.76 5.22 -1.39
N ASP A 125 5.61 6.49 -1.73
CA ASP A 125 5.33 6.92 -3.11
C ASP A 125 6.45 6.48 -4.07
N GLU A 126 7.69 6.70 -3.68
CA GLU A 126 8.85 6.29 -4.48
C GLU A 126 8.86 4.79 -4.71
N LEU A 127 8.57 4.00 -3.67
CA LEU A 127 8.52 2.54 -3.78
C LEU A 127 7.39 2.09 -4.72
N ALA A 128 6.22 2.71 -4.64
CA ALA A 128 5.11 2.39 -5.53
C ALA A 128 5.47 2.64 -6.99
N ASN A 129 6.10 3.77 -7.27
CA ASN A 129 6.52 4.12 -8.62
C ASN A 129 7.67 3.24 -9.12
N ARG A 130 8.59 2.88 -8.22
CA ARG A 130 9.67 1.95 -8.56
C ARG A 130 9.12 0.59 -9.02
N ALA A 131 8.08 0.09 -8.38
CA ALA A 131 7.46 -1.18 -8.76
C ALA A 131 6.93 -1.14 -10.21
N ILE A 132 6.31 -0.03 -10.60
CA ILE A 132 5.82 0.16 -11.96
C ILE A 132 6.99 0.23 -12.94
N ASP A 133 8.00 1.03 -12.62
CA ASP A 133 9.19 1.20 -13.47
C ASP A 133 9.92 -0.12 -13.68
N MET A 134 10.12 -0.89 -12.63
CA MET A 134 10.79 -2.18 -12.69
C MET A 134 10.00 -3.18 -13.55
N HIS A 135 8.68 -3.15 -13.46
CA HIS A 135 7.84 -4.00 -14.27
C HIS A 135 8.02 -3.71 -15.76
N PHE A 136 8.02 -2.43 -16.15
CA PHE A 136 8.19 -2.04 -17.54
C PHE A 136 9.62 -2.29 -18.05
N GLU A 137 10.62 -2.12 -17.20
CA GLU A 137 11.99 -2.44 -17.55
C GLU A 137 12.15 -3.94 -17.83
N ALA A 138 11.61 -4.80 -16.97
CA ALA A 138 11.64 -6.23 -17.16
C ALA A 138 10.92 -6.64 -18.44
N SER A 139 9.77 -6.03 -18.73
CA SER A 139 9.01 -6.29 -19.96
C SER A 139 9.80 -5.88 -21.21
N ARG A 140 10.48 -4.73 -21.16
CA ARG A 140 11.30 -4.27 -22.27
C ARG A 140 12.51 -5.19 -22.52
N GLU A 141 13.15 -5.64 -21.44
CA GLU A 141 14.27 -6.57 -21.55
C GLU A 141 13.85 -7.89 -22.15
N GLN A 142 12.72 -8.44 -21.72
CA GLN A 142 12.16 -9.67 -22.29
C GLN A 142 11.80 -9.48 -23.76
N GLY A 143 11.16 -8.36 -24.10
CA GLY A 143 10.84 -8.03 -25.47
C GLY A 143 12.09 -7.88 -26.32
N GLY A 144 13.11 -7.21 -25.80
CA GLY A 144 14.39 -7.06 -26.48
C GLY A 144 15.09 -8.38 -26.72
N GLN A 145 15.10 -9.25 -25.71
CA GLN A 145 15.68 -10.59 -25.84
C GLN A 145 14.93 -11.42 -26.88
N THR A 146 13.61 -11.36 -26.90
CA THR A 146 12.80 -12.07 -27.86
C THR A 146 13.12 -11.61 -29.29
N VAL A 147 13.22 -10.30 -29.49
CA VAL A 147 13.57 -9.73 -30.79
C VAL A 147 15.00 -10.07 -31.17
N ALA A 148 15.93 -9.94 -30.23
CA ALA A 148 17.35 -10.24 -30.46
C ALA A 148 17.58 -11.73 -30.71
N GLY A 149 16.81 -12.58 -30.07
CA GLY A 149 16.86 -14.03 -30.28
C GLY A 149 16.13 -14.51 -31.53
N GLY A 150 15.41 -13.62 -32.20
CA GLY A 150 14.73 -13.96 -33.43
C GLY A 150 15.69 -14.26 -34.54
N PRO A 151 15.28 -15.03 -35.51
CA PRO A 151 16.14 -15.39 -36.64
C PRO A 151 16.53 -14.21 -37.49
#